data_4ab1b4159cb6971fdc9a9096cd6921ae
#
_entry.id   4ab1b4159cb6971fdc9a9096cd6921ae
#
_cell.length_a   1.000
_cell.length_b   1.000
_cell.length_c   1.000
_cell.angle_alpha   90.00
_cell.angle_beta   90.00
_cell.angle_gamma   90.00
#
_symmetry.space_group_name_H-M   'P 1'
#
loop_
_entity.id
_entity.type
_entity.pdbx_description
1 polymer ?
#
loop_
_entity_poly.entity_id
_entity_poly.type
_entity_poly.pdbx_seq_one_letter_code
_entity_poly.pdbx_strand_id
1 'polypeptide(L)'
;KKKKMIDKLKYAPLKVHLLPDDRFLATHAEFEAWAEGRKALRMEYFYREMRRKTGLLMEGDQPAGGKWNFDHDNRKAAPEDVTVDGPLRFDPDATTREVLELVEVRFGDNFGALEPFWFATTRAEALQALDHFIANALPRFGDYQDAMLNESEFLYHAILSPYLNIGLLNVTEICEAAANALPQDTRRSTPPKGFFFF
;
A
#
# COMPACT_ATOMS: atom_id res chain seq x y z
N LYS A 1 -12.57 2.75 20.49
CA LYS A 1 -13.58 3.80 20.21
C LYS A 1 -14.59 3.35 19.13
N LYS A 2 -14.18 2.77 17.98
CA LYS A 2 -15.06 2.24 16.91
C LYS A 2 -16.11 1.24 17.45
N LYS A 3 -15.70 0.22 18.22
CA LYS A 3 -16.61 -0.81 18.77
C LYS A 3 -17.72 -0.20 19.64
N LYS A 4 -17.41 0.77 20.51
CA LYS A 4 -18.39 1.49 21.32
C LYS A 4 -19.42 2.31 20.52
N MET A 5 -19.00 2.85 19.36
CA MET A 5 -19.87 3.59 18.48
C MET A 5 -20.84 2.66 17.74
N ILE A 6 -20.34 1.55 17.25
CA ILE A 6 -21.12 0.49 16.58
C ILE A 6 -22.17 -0.07 17.54
N ASP A 7 -21.82 -0.34 18.80
CA ASP A 7 -22.74 -0.85 19.80
C ASP A 7 -23.86 0.16 20.13
N LYS A 8 -23.57 1.45 20.10
CA LYS A 8 -24.59 2.51 20.25
C LYS A 8 -25.55 2.59 19.05
N LEU A 9 -25.06 2.36 17.84
CA LEU A 9 -25.88 2.39 16.62
C LEU A 9 -26.88 1.22 16.55
N LYS A 10 -26.59 0.07 17.20
CA LYS A 10 -27.52 -1.06 17.30
C LYS A 10 -28.82 -0.74 18.07
N TYR A 11 -28.81 0.28 18.92
CA TYR A 11 -29.96 0.74 19.69
C TYR A 11 -30.66 1.97 19.08
N ALA A 12 -30.20 2.44 17.92
CA ALA A 12 -30.87 3.51 17.21
C ALA A 12 -32.14 2.98 16.52
N PRO A 13 -33.23 3.78 16.41
CA PRO A 13 -34.44 3.38 15.71
C PRO A 13 -34.27 3.26 14.18
N LEU A 14 -33.03 3.36 13.73
CA LEU A 14 -32.62 3.29 12.32
C LEU A 14 -32.08 1.91 11.99
N LYS A 15 -32.41 1.41 10.80
CA LYS A 15 -31.79 0.20 10.25
C LYS A 15 -30.35 0.52 9.83
N VAL A 16 -29.37 -0.01 10.57
CA VAL A 16 -27.94 0.23 10.31
C VAL A 16 -27.36 -0.98 9.58
N HIS A 17 -26.76 -0.74 8.43
CA HIS A 17 -25.98 -1.74 7.69
C HIS A 17 -24.49 -1.42 7.84
N LEU A 18 -23.73 -2.38 8.35
CA LEU A 18 -22.27 -2.28 8.42
C LEU A 18 -21.70 -2.93 7.16
N LEU A 19 -21.02 -2.13 6.35
CA LEU A 19 -20.30 -2.64 5.20
C LEU A 19 -18.92 -3.15 5.64
N PRO A 20 -18.37 -4.19 4.98
CA PRO A 20 -16.99 -4.61 5.17
C PRO A 20 -16.03 -3.45 4.85
N ASP A 21 -14.85 -3.47 5.48
CA ASP A 21 -13.76 -2.56 5.15
C ASP A 21 -13.01 -3.13 3.93
N ASP A 22 -13.20 -2.51 2.77
CA ASP A 22 -12.63 -2.93 1.48
C ASP A 22 -11.20 -2.43 1.23
N ARG A 23 -10.64 -1.70 2.20
CA ARG A 23 -9.23 -1.29 2.17
C ARG A 23 -8.26 -2.45 2.42
N PHE A 24 -8.77 -3.62 2.77
CA PHE A 24 -8.00 -4.83 3.03
C PHE A 24 -8.48 -5.98 2.15
N LEU A 25 -7.55 -6.78 1.64
CA LEU A 25 -7.86 -7.98 0.85
C LEU A 25 -8.52 -9.10 1.67
N ALA A 26 -8.32 -9.09 2.99
CA ALA A 26 -8.88 -10.03 3.92
C ALA A 26 -9.75 -9.34 4.97
N THR A 27 -10.86 -9.96 5.31
CA THR A 27 -11.68 -9.57 6.45
C THR A 27 -11.08 -10.09 7.76
N HIS A 28 -11.47 -9.50 8.89
CA HIS A 28 -11.11 -10.02 10.21
C HIS A 28 -11.54 -11.49 10.40
N ALA A 29 -12.73 -11.85 9.93
CA ALA A 29 -13.25 -13.21 10.05
C ALA A 29 -12.41 -14.22 9.25
N GLU A 30 -11.93 -13.86 8.07
CA GLU A 30 -11.03 -14.72 7.29
C GLU A 30 -9.70 -14.92 7.99
N PHE A 31 -9.14 -13.86 8.59
CA PHE A 31 -7.91 -13.99 9.35
C PHE A 31 -8.11 -14.81 10.62
N GLU A 32 -9.20 -14.61 11.35
CA GLU A 32 -9.55 -15.39 12.54
C GLU A 32 -9.69 -16.88 12.21
N ALA A 33 -10.42 -17.22 11.15
CA ALA A 33 -10.58 -18.60 10.69
C ALA A 33 -9.24 -19.24 10.28
N TRP A 34 -8.38 -18.48 9.60
CA TRP A 34 -7.05 -18.96 9.27
C TRP A 34 -6.16 -19.14 10.51
N ALA A 35 -6.28 -18.29 11.52
CA ALA A 35 -5.48 -18.32 12.74
C ALA A 35 -5.90 -19.44 13.71
N GLU A 36 -7.14 -19.92 13.60
CA GLU A 36 -7.71 -20.91 14.52
C GLU A 36 -6.86 -22.20 14.58
N GLY A 37 -6.57 -22.65 15.80
CA GLY A 37 -5.80 -23.86 16.06
C GLY A 37 -4.29 -23.80 15.72
N ARG A 38 -3.79 -22.68 15.22
CA ARG A 38 -2.36 -22.53 14.87
C ARG A 38 -1.54 -22.14 16.09
N LYS A 39 -0.43 -22.85 16.33
CA LYS A 39 0.52 -22.52 17.39
C LYS A 39 1.36 -21.27 17.12
N ALA A 40 1.56 -20.93 15.85
CA ALA A 40 2.33 -19.77 15.41
C ALA A 40 1.68 -19.13 14.17
N LEU A 41 1.56 -17.82 14.20
CA LEU A 41 1.00 -17.03 13.10
C LEU A 41 2.15 -16.45 12.26
N ARG A 42 2.56 -17.19 11.23
CA ARG A 42 3.54 -16.69 10.26
C ARG A 42 2.79 -16.08 9.10
N MET A 43 2.94 -14.77 8.93
CA MET A 43 2.23 -14.00 7.89
C MET A 43 2.49 -14.51 6.48
N GLU A 44 3.66 -15.09 6.22
CA GLU A 44 3.95 -15.72 4.92
C GLU A 44 2.92 -16.77 4.52
N TYR A 45 2.44 -17.59 5.47
CA TYR A 45 1.43 -18.60 5.16
C TYR A 45 0.04 -17.99 4.91
N PHE A 46 -0.32 -16.95 5.66
CA PHE A 46 -1.55 -16.23 5.38
C PHE A 46 -1.50 -15.53 4.02
N TYR A 47 -0.39 -14.92 3.71
CA TYR A 47 -0.12 -14.32 2.42
C TYR A 47 -0.29 -15.31 1.25
N ARG A 48 0.20 -16.56 1.38
CA ARG A 48 -0.01 -17.60 0.37
C ARG A 48 -1.49 -17.92 0.15
N GLU A 49 -2.30 -17.93 1.23
CA GLU A 49 -3.75 -18.09 1.12
C GLU A 49 -4.40 -16.91 0.38
N MET A 50 -3.95 -15.69 0.68
CA MET A 50 -4.44 -14.49 -0.01
C MET A 50 -4.11 -14.50 -1.51
N ARG A 51 -2.93 -14.95 -1.89
CA ARG A 51 -2.57 -15.13 -3.31
C ARG A 51 -3.48 -16.13 -4.01
N ARG A 52 -3.74 -17.27 -3.40
CA ARG A 52 -4.67 -18.28 -3.95
C ARG A 52 -6.09 -17.72 -4.06
N LYS A 53 -6.55 -17.01 -3.03
CA LYS A 53 -7.88 -16.38 -3.01
C LYS A 53 -8.05 -15.34 -4.11
N THR A 54 -7.07 -14.49 -4.31
CA THR A 54 -7.13 -13.35 -5.24
C THR A 54 -6.68 -13.70 -6.66
N GLY A 55 -5.93 -14.78 -6.84
CA GLY A 55 -5.28 -15.11 -8.10
C GLY A 55 -4.08 -14.21 -8.45
N LEU A 56 -3.76 -13.23 -7.61
CA LEU A 56 -2.66 -12.31 -7.86
C LEU A 56 -1.31 -13.03 -7.88
N LEU A 57 -0.56 -12.85 -8.95
CA LEU A 57 0.74 -13.47 -9.20
C LEU A 57 0.69 -15.02 -9.08
N MET A 58 -0.40 -15.62 -9.54
CA MET A 58 -0.58 -17.07 -9.61
C MET A 58 -0.60 -17.53 -11.07
N GLU A 59 -0.06 -18.73 -11.30
CA GLU A 59 -0.18 -19.50 -12.55
C GLU A 59 -0.84 -20.83 -12.22
N GLY A 60 -2.17 -20.88 -12.34
CA GLY A 60 -2.97 -21.96 -11.78
C GLY A 60 -2.79 -22.04 -10.26
N ASP A 61 -2.42 -23.19 -9.75
CA ASP A 61 -2.20 -23.42 -8.31
C ASP A 61 -0.79 -23.09 -7.82
N GLN A 62 0.10 -22.66 -8.73
CA GLN A 62 1.49 -22.34 -8.42
C GLN A 62 1.73 -20.83 -8.40
N PRO A 63 2.66 -20.35 -7.57
CA PRO A 63 3.06 -18.95 -7.60
C PRO A 63 3.78 -18.62 -8.91
N ALA A 64 3.48 -17.49 -9.51
CA ALA A 64 4.20 -16.98 -10.66
C ALA A 64 5.71 -16.92 -10.37
N GLY A 65 6.53 -17.36 -11.34
CA GLY A 65 7.97 -17.48 -11.15
C GLY A 65 8.42 -18.64 -10.24
N GLY A 66 7.52 -19.56 -9.87
CA GLY A 66 7.84 -20.80 -9.14
C GLY A 66 8.22 -20.63 -7.66
N LYS A 67 8.22 -19.42 -7.13
CA LYS A 67 8.57 -19.14 -5.72
C LYS A 67 7.48 -18.34 -5.00
N TRP A 68 7.27 -18.65 -3.72
CA TRP A 68 6.30 -17.94 -2.89
C TRP A 68 6.80 -16.58 -2.39
N ASN A 69 8.09 -16.44 -2.15
CA ASN A 69 8.70 -15.17 -1.76
C ASN A 69 10.10 -15.00 -2.36
N PHE A 70 10.57 -13.77 -2.36
CA PHE A 70 11.88 -13.36 -2.85
C PHE A 70 12.63 -12.50 -1.82
N ASP A 71 12.24 -12.57 -0.53
CA ASP A 71 12.79 -11.74 0.55
C ASP A 71 14.31 -11.76 0.64
N HIS A 72 14.92 -12.90 0.36
CA HIS A 72 16.38 -13.02 0.34
C HIS A 72 17.04 -12.12 -0.71
N ASP A 73 16.33 -11.85 -1.80
CA ASP A 73 16.84 -11.06 -2.93
C ASP A 73 16.50 -9.56 -2.80
N ASN A 74 15.68 -9.16 -1.80
CA ASN A 74 15.14 -7.82 -1.64
C ASN A 74 15.97 -6.88 -0.77
N ARG A 75 17.18 -7.27 -0.37
CA ARG A 75 18.02 -6.56 0.60
C ARG A 75 19.33 -6.09 0.00
N LYS A 76 19.28 -5.51 -1.19
CA LYS A 76 20.46 -4.92 -1.80
C LYS A 76 20.77 -3.56 -1.15
N ALA A 77 22.05 -3.29 -0.91
CA ALA A 77 22.47 -1.95 -0.58
C ALA A 77 22.25 -1.05 -1.80
N ALA A 78 21.66 0.12 -1.59
CA ALA A 78 21.56 1.10 -2.65
C ALA A 78 22.95 1.66 -2.97
N PRO A 79 23.31 1.85 -4.26
CA PRO A 79 24.53 2.59 -4.63
C PRO A 79 24.50 3.99 -4.04
N GLU A 80 25.65 4.50 -3.59
CA GLU A 80 25.76 5.84 -2.99
C GLU A 80 25.41 6.97 -3.98
N ASP A 81 25.59 6.72 -5.27
CA ASP A 81 25.33 7.66 -6.36
C ASP A 81 23.93 7.50 -7.00
N VAL A 82 23.04 6.71 -6.37
CA VAL A 82 21.70 6.51 -6.90
C VAL A 82 20.91 7.82 -6.81
N THR A 83 20.38 8.25 -7.95
CA THR A 83 19.43 9.35 -8.05
C THR A 83 18.06 8.80 -8.40
N VAL A 84 17.05 9.17 -7.61
CA VAL A 84 15.65 8.78 -7.82
C VAL A 84 14.80 10.03 -7.84
N ASP A 85 13.90 10.14 -8.82
CA ASP A 85 13.05 11.33 -8.97
C ASP A 85 12.07 11.53 -7.79
N GLY A 86 11.94 10.53 -6.93
CA GLY A 86 11.02 10.57 -5.79
C GLY A 86 9.55 10.42 -6.21
N PRO A 87 8.62 10.58 -5.27
CA PRO A 87 7.19 10.50 -5.54
C PRO A 87 6.69 11.72 -6.32
N LEU A 88 5.62 11.53 -7.10
CA LEU A 88 4.94 12.63 -7.77
C LEU A 88 4.37 13.60 -6.73
N ARG A 89 4.55 14.89 -6.96
CA ARG A 89 4.13 15.96 -6.05
C ARG A 89 3.01 16.78 -6.69
N PHE A 90 2.06 17.20 -5.88
CA PHE A 90 0.90 17.99 -6.27
C PHE A 90 0.85 19.31 -5.51
N ASP A 91 0.47 20.38 -6.18
CA ASP A 91 0.25 21.66 -5.52
C ASP A 91 -1.11 21.66 -4.79
N PRO A 92 -1.18 22.10 -3.52
CA PRO A 92 -2.42 22.24 -2.80
C PRO A 92 -3.42 23.13 -3.54
N ASP A 93 -4.66 22.68 -3.70
CA ASP A 93 -5.77 23.50 -4.18
C ASP A 93 -6.27 24.46 -3.09
N ALA A 94 -7.28 25.29 -3.41
CA ALA A 94 -7.81 26.29 -2.47
C ALA A 94 -8.39 25.62 -1.21
N THR A 95 -9.09 24.50 -1.35
CA THR A 95 -9.67 23.76 -0.22
C THR A 95 -8.58 23.16 0.65
N THR A 96 -7.55 22.60 0.05
CA THR A 96 -6.41 22.03 0.78
C THR A 96 -5.69 23.11 1.57
N ARG A 97 -5.48 24.30 1.00
CA ARG A 97 -4.85 25.45 1.70
C ARG A 97 -5.67 25.89 2.92
N GLU A 98 -7.01 26.02 2.76
CA GLU A 98 -7.91 26.34 3.88
C GLU A 98 -7.80 25.30 5.01
N VAL A 99 -7.71 23.99 4.66
CA VAL A 99 -7.53 22.93 5.65
C VAL A 99 -6.16 23.00 6.32
N LEU A 100 -5.09 23.30 5.59
CA LEU A 100 -3.75 23.46 6.16
C LEU A 100 -3.70 24.62 7.16
N GLU A 101 -4.30 25.77 6.84
CA GLU A 101 -4.45 26.90 7.77
C GLU A 101 -5.23 26.51 9.03
N LEU A 102 -6.34 25.77 8.88
CA LEU A 102 -7.11 25.26 10.02
C LEU A 102 -6.29 24.32 10.91
N VAL A 103 -5.50 23.43 10.29
CA VAL A 103 -4.65 22.47 11.02
C VAL A 103 -3.54 23.22 11.75
N GLU A 104 -2.90 24.21 11.13
CA GLU A 104 -1.88 25.04 11.78
C GLU A 104 -2.43 25.73 13.02
N VAL A 105 -3.61 26.36 12.92
CA VAL A 105 -4.25 27.06 14.04
C VAL A 105 -4.62 26.10 15.18
N ARG A 106 -5.06 24.88 14.87
CA ARG A 106 -5.59 23.96 15.89
C ARG A 106 -4.58 22.98 16.43
N PHE A 107 -3.54 22.65 15.66
CA PHE A 107 -2.63 21.54 15.91
C PHE A 107 -1.17 21.88 15.62
N GLY A 108 -0.83 23.16 15.41
CA GLY A 108 0.52 23.61 15.10
C GLY A 108 1.56 23.27 16.18
N ASP A 109 1.13 22.99 17.42
CA ASP A 109 2.03 22.55 18.50
C ASP A 109 2.39 21.05 18.40
N ASN A 110 1.80 20.28 17.48
CA ASN A 110 2.18 18.89 17.29
C ASN A 110 3.52 18.78 16.56
N PHE A 111 4.20 17.64 16.76
CA PHE A 111 5.44 17.35 16.06
C PHE A 111 5.19 17.20 14.55
N GLY A 112 6.05 17.82 13.75
CA GLY A 112 6.02 17.77 12.30
C GLY A 112 5.94 19.15 11.67
N ALA A 113 5.97 19.19 10.34
CA ALA A 113 5.78 20.39 9.53
C ALA A 113 4.63 20.16 8.54
N LEU A 114 3.78 21.14 8.34
CA LEU A 114 2.69 21.08 7.37
C LEU A 114 3.18 21.38 5.95
N GLU A 115 4.20 22.19 5.82
CA GLU A 115 4.77 22.59 4.54
C GLU A 115 6.16 21.98 4.32
N PRO A 116 6.49 21.58 3.10
CA PRO A 116 5.60 21.60 1.93
C PRO A 116 4.59 20.44 1.94
N PHE A 117 3.30 20.71 1.77
CA PHE A 117 2.29 19.69 1.54
C PHE A 117 2.21 19.38 0.04
N TRP A 118 2.38 18.12 -0.31
CA TRP A 118 2.48 17.69 -1.72
C TRP A 118 1.73 16.39 -2.04
N PHE A 119 0.93 15.90 -1.13
CA PHE A 119 0.15 14.68 -1.34
C PHE A 119 -1.06 14.93 -2.23
N ALA A 120 -1.45 13.91 -3.00
CA ALA A 120 -2.71 13.90 -3.74
C ALA A 120 -3.90 14.02 -2.77
N THR A 121 -4.85 14.88 -3.10
CA THR A 121 -6.10 15.07 -2.37
C THR A 121 -7.32 14.61 -3.15
N THR A 122 -7.15 14.33 -4.43
CA THR A 122 -8.20 13.82 -5.30
C THR A 122 -7.87 12.41 -5.80
N ARG A 123 -8.92 11.66 -6.19
CA ARG A 123 -8.73 10.34 -6.79
C ARG A 123 -7.94 10.40 -8.09
N ALA A 124 -8.16 11.42 -8.91
CA ALA A 124 -7.45 11.59 -10.18
C ALA A 124 -5.94 11.76 -9.96
N GLU A 125 -5.54 12.56 -8.99
CA GLU A 125 -4.14 12.74 -8.61
C GLU A 125 -3.55 11.45 -7.98
N ALA A 126 -4.31 10.75 -7.13
CA ALA A 126 -3.87 9.49 -6.54
C ALA A 126 -3.61 8.42 -7.61
N LEU A 127 -4.40 8.36 -8.68
CA LEU A 127 -4.15 7.49 -9.84
C LEU A 127 -2.88 7.90 -10.59
N GLN A 128 -2.62 9.20 -10.78
CA GLN A 128 -1.36 9.68 -11.36
C GLN A 128 -0.15 9.29 -10.49
N ALA A 129 -0.29 9.36 -9.16
CA ALA A 129 0.77 8.91 -8.26
C ALA A 129 1.02 7.40 -8.37
N LEU A 130 -0.03 6.60 -8.55
CA LEU A 130 0.09 5.16 -8.80
C LEU A 130 0.79 4.88 -10.13
N ASP A 131 0.39 5.54 -11.21
CA ASP A 131 1.00 5.38 -12.54
C ASP A 131 2.48 5.79 -12.51
N HIS A 132 2.81 6.88 -11.81
CA HIS A 132 4.18 7.33 -11.62
C HIS A 132 5.03 6.29 -10.87
N PHE A 133 4.52 5.73 -9.78
CA PHE A 133 5.21 4.67 -9.04
C PHE A 133 5.47 3.46 -9.94
N ILE A 134 4.47 3.01 -10.69
CA ILE A 134 4.58 1.85 -11.58
C ILE A 134 5.64 2.07 -12.66
N ALA A 135 5.67 3.25 -13.25
CA ALA A 135 6.59 3.57 -14.34
C ALA A 135 8.03 3.75 -13.86
N ASN A 136 8.24 4.42 -12.72
CA ASN A 136 9.55 4.95 -12.33
C ASN A 136 10.20 4.18 -11.17
N ALA A 137 9.43 3.69 -10.20
CA ALA A 137 9.95 3.08 -8.99
C ALA A 137 9.77 1.55 -8.93
N LEU A 138 8.63 1.03 -9.37
CA LEU A 138 8.30 -0.40 -9.30
C LEU A 138 9.39 -1.33 -9.90
N PRO A 139 10.04 -1.01 -11.04
CA PRO A 139 11.07 -1.88 -11.62
C PRO A 139 12.25 -2.16 -10.68
N ARG A 140 12.53 -1.27 -9.74
CA ARG A 140 13.62 -1.39 -8.77
C ARG A 140 13.14 -1.48 -7.32
N PHE A 141 11.85 -1.38 -7.08
CA PHE A 141 11.25 -1.40 -5.76
C PHE A 141 11.72 -2.62 -4.94
N GLY A 142 11.66 -3.80 -5.51
CA GLY A 142 12.04 -5.03 -4.80
C GLY A 142 13.50 -5.08 -4.37
N ASP A 143 14.41 -4.61 -5.18
CA ASP A 143 15.83 -4.62 -4.86
C ASP A 143 16.17 -3.71 -3.68
N TYR A 144 15.47 -2.56 -3.55
CA TYR A 144 15.84 -1.46 -2.65
C TYR A 144 14.75 -1.05 -1.66
N GLN A 145 13.68 -1.84 -1.50
CA GLN A 145 12.57 -1.48 -0.61
C GLN A 145 12.99 -1.28 0.86
N ASP A 146 14.03 -1.99 1.31
CA ASP A 146 14.57 -1.91 2.66
C ASP A 146 15.84 -1.02 2.73
N ALA A 147 16.27 -0.46 1.60
CA ALA A 147 17.47 0.38 1.55
C ALA A 147 17.20 1.78 2.08
N MET A 148 18.21 2.37 2.71
CA MET A 148 18.20 3.74 3.19
C MET A 148 19.54 4.40 2.87
N LEU A 149 19.49 5.67 2.44
CA LEU A 149 20.64 6.52 2.24
C LEU A 149 20.45 7.83 3.01
N ASN A 150 21.50 8.31 3.67
CA ASN A 150 21.41 9.53 4.47
C ASN A 150 21.08 10.77 3.63
N GLU A 151 21.57 10.82 2.40
CA GLU A 151 21.42 11.95 1.49
C GLU A 151 20.18 11.85 0.57
N SER A 152 19.33 10.85 0.78
CA SER A 152 18.13 10.63 -0.05
C SER A 152 16.88 10.47 0.81
N GLU A 153 15.93 11.39 0.64
CA GLU A 153 14.63 11.31 1.32
C GLU A 153 13.80 10.13 0.80
N PHE A 154 13.93 9.81 -0.49
CA PHE A 154 13.20 8.77 -1.17
C PHE A 154 14.14 7.91 -1.99
N LEU A 155 13.86 6.61 -1.99
CA LEU A 155 14.38 5.67 -2.96
C LEU A 155 13.22 5.20 -3.86
N TYR A 156 13.10 3.91 -4.10
CA TYR A 156 12.07 3.35 -4.97
C TYR A 156 10.78 3.00 -4.22
N HIS A 157 10.47 3.69 -3.11
CA HIS A 157 9.30 3.43 -2.28
C HIS A 157 8.00 3.88 -2.96
N ALA A 158 6.91 3.14 -2.71
CA ALA A 158 5.63 3.40 -3.36
C ALA A 158 4.95 4.70 -2.90
N ILE A 159 5.07 5.05 -1.62
CA ILE A 159 4.43 6.24 -1.00
C ILE A 159 2.90 6.30 -1.26
N LEU A 160 2.24 5.14 -1.43
CA LEU A 160 0.82 5.06 -1.74
C LEU A 160 -0.06 4.84 -0.49
N SER A 161 0.54 4.57 0.66
CA SER A 161 -0.20 4.27 1.90
C SER A 161 -1.14 5.39 2.37
N PRO A 162 -0.87 6.69 2.23
CA PRO A 162 -1.83 7.73 2.52
C PRO A 162 -3.11 7.59 1.71
N TYR A 163 -3.01 7.34 0.41
CA TYR A 163 -4.14 7.22 -0.52
C TYR A 163 -5.00 5.98 -0.26
N LEU A 164 -4.37 4.87 0.15
CA LEU A 164 -5.08 3.68 0.61
C LEU A 164 -5.85 3.96 1.91
N ASN A 165 -5.20 4.60 2.89
CA ASN A 165 -5.79 4.84 4.20
C ASN A 165 -7.03 5.74 4.15
N ILE A 166 -7.03 6.75 3.25
CA ILE A 166 -8.17 7.65 3.07
C ILE A 166 -9.17 7.18 2.01
N GLY A 167 -8.88 6.06 1.32
CA GLY A 167 -9.78 5.44 0.34
C GLY A 167 -9.77 6.11 -1.03
N LEU A 168 -8.74 6.88 -1.39
CA LEU A 168 -8.54 7.40 -2.74
C LEU A 168 -8.10 6.32 -3.71
N LEU A 169 -7.38 5.29 -3.21
CA LEU A 169 -7.02 4.09 -3.96
C LEU A 169 -7.53 2.86 -3.23
N ASN A 170 -7.83 1.81 -3.99
CA ASN A 170 -8.17 0.49 -3.48
C ASN A 170 -6.97 -0.45 -3.59
N VAL A 171 -6.81 -1.34 -2.59
CA VAL A 171 -5.67 -2.27 -2.57
C VAL A 171 -5.66 -3.23 -3.75
N THR A 172 -6.82 -3.72 -4.20
CA THR A 172 -6.93 -4.62 -5.36
C THR A 172 -6.46 -3.91 -6.63
N GLU A 173 -6.92 -2.66 -6.84
CA GLU A 173 -6.52 -1.82 -7.97
C GLU A 173 -4.99 -1.62 -8.04
N ILE A 174 -4.35 -1.31 -6.93
CA ILE A 174 -2.89 -1.16 -6.87
C ILE A 174 -2.20 -2.47 -7.22
N CYS A 175 -2.64 -3.58 -6.63
CA CYS A 175 -2.06 -4.89 -6.87
C CYS A 175 -2.22 -5.34 -8.33
N GLU A 176 -3.39 -5.12 -8.92
CA GLU A 176 -3.66 -5.44 -10.34
C GLU A 176 -2.84 -4.56 -11.28
N ALA A 177 -2.80 -3.25 -11.06
CA ALA A 177 -2.03 -2.33 -11.87
C ALA A 177 -0.55 -2.70 -11.86
N ALA A 178 0.00 -2.96 -10.69
CA ALA A 178 1.37 -3.37 -10.55
C ALA A 178 1.64 -4.76 -11.14
N ALA A 179 0.76 -5.75 -10.96
CA ALA A 179 0.89 -7.08 -11.58
C ALA A 179 0.84 -7.00 -13.11
N ASN A 180 0.02 -6.12 -13.67
CA ASN A 180 -0.11 -5.92 -15.11
C ASN A 180 1.08 -5.20 -15.75
N ALA A 181 1.78 -4.37 -15.00
CA ALA A 181 2.97 -3.67 -15.46
C ALA A 181 4.17 -4.60 -15.67
N LEU A 182 4.12 -5.82 -15.14
CA LEU A 182 5.19 -6.80 -15.32
C LEU A 182 5.23 -7.33 -16.74
N PRO A 183 6.39 -7.36 -17.43
CA PRO A 183 6.56 -8.04 -18.70
C PRO A 183 6.11 -9.51 -18.58
N GLN A 184 5.40 -10.01 -19.60
CA GLN A 184 4.90 -11.39 -19.58
C GLN A 184 6.02 -12.44 -19.41
N ASP A 185 7.18 -12.18 -19.98
CA ASP A 185 8.38 -13.05 -19.81
C ASP A 185 8.91 -13.01 -18.38
N THR A 186 8.82 -11.86 -17.69
CA THR A 186 9.26 -11.70 -16.31
C THR A 186 8.28 -12.34 -15.32
N ARG A 187 6.99 -12.43 -15.67
CA ARG A 187 5.99 -13.17 -14.87
C ARG A 187 6.33 -14.64 -14.76
N ARG A 188 6.97 -15.21 -15.79
CA ARG A 188 7.38 -16.64 -15.82
C ARG A 188 8.74 -16.90 -15.19
N SER A 189 9.65 -15.94 -15.24
CA SER A 189 11.02 -16.13 -14.78
C SER A 189 11.34 -15.51 -13.43
N THR A 190 10.83 -14.31 -13.11
CA THR A 190 11.07 -13.65 -11.82
C THR A 190 10.09 -12.48 -11.68
N PRO A 191 9.01 -12.56 -10.88
CA PRO A 191 8.21 -11.39 -10.55
C PRO A 191 9.09 -10.35 -9.86
N PRO A 192 8.80 -9.05 -9.95
CA PRO A 192 9.61 -8.04 -9.28
C PRO A 192 9.69 -8.37 -7.82
N LYS A 193 10.91 -8.44 -7.37
CA LYS A 193 11.28 -8.65 -5.98
C LYS A 193 10.61 -7.53 -5.18
N GLY A 194 9.93 -7.83 -4.10
CA GLY A 194 9.28 -6.84 -3.24
C GLY A 194 7.79 -6.57 -3.49
N PHE A 195 7.15 -7.19 -4.45
CA PHE A 195 5.72 -7.05 -4.72
C PHE A 195 4.78 -7.57 -3.60
N PHE A 196 5.33 -7.99 -2.48
CA PHE A 196 4.69 -8.87 -1.53
C PHE A 196 4.27 -8.22 -0.20
N PHE A 197 4.33 -6.90 -0.07
CA PHE A 197 4.06 -6.19 1.19
C PHE A 197 2.98 -5.11 1.10
N PHE A 198 1.87 -5.39 0.40
CA PHE A 198 0.68 -4.57 0.53
C PHE A 198 -0.42 -5.28 1.31
#